data_976a503a4f6be4e3e045445cab34075d
#
_entry.id   976a503a4f6be4e3e045445cab34075d
#
_cell.length_a   1.000
_cell.length_b   1.000
_cell.length_c   1.000
_cell.angle_alpha   90.00
_cell.angle_beta   90.00
_cell.angle_gamma   90.00
#
_symmetry.space_group_name_H-M   'P 1'
#
loop_
_entity.id
_entity.type
_entity.pdbx_description
1 polymer ?
#
loop_
_entity_poly.entity_id
_entity_poly.type
_entity_poly.pdbx_seq_one_letter_code
_entity_poly.pdbx_strand_id
1 'polypeptide(L)'
;QIFSAVSPEMHWEFALQYEMRLLERFGLNCYGCCEPLHNKIDILRRVPRLRRISMSPFVDVAVGAAGIGQDFIYSAKPNPSVLATNFWHPDEARKNLAEILDKTRGMHVEIILKDIHTVRGEPQRLFDWAKLAMEMVEKQ
;
A
#
# COMPACT_ATOMS: atom_id res chain seq x y z
N GLN A 1 -4.23 -11.47 9.91
CA GLN A 1 -4.96 -10.30 9.37
C GLN A 1 -6.43 -10.67 9.11
N ILE A 2 -7.08 -10.87 10.22
CA ILE A 2 -8.46 -11.37 10.25
C ILE A 2 -9.44 -10.41 9.52
N PHE A 3 -9.17 -9.11 9.57
CA PHE A 3 -10.05 -8.09 8.98
C PHE A 3 -10.03 -8.03 7.45
N SER A 4 -9.12 -8.73 6.79
CA SER A 4 -9.18 -8.89 5.33
C SER A 4 -10.35 -9.76 4.88
N ALA A 5 -10.81 -10.67 5.74
CA ALA A 5 -11.84 -11.66 5.43
C ALA A 5 -13.26 -11.26 5.87
N VAL A 6 -13.42 -10.13 6.58
CA VAL A 6 -14.72 -9.65 7.07
C VAL A 6 -15.21 -8.44 6.28
N SER A 7 -16.54 -8.18 6.32
CA SER A 7 -17.11 -7.02 5.66
C SER A 7 -16.62 -5.69 6.28
N PRO A 8 -16.79 -4.56 5.57
CA PRO A 8 -16.52 -3.23 6.15
C PRO A 8 -17.28 -2.97 7.45
N GLU A 9 -18.56 -3.37 7.52
CA GLU A 9 -19.42 -3.20 8.69
C GLU A 9 -18.88 -3.98 9.89
N MET A 10 -18.49 -5.23 9.68
CA MET A 10 -17.88 -6.07 10.73
C MET A 10 -16.51 -5.52 11.16
N HIS A 11 -15.72 -5.00 10.24
CA HIS A 11 -14.45 -4.37 10.57
C HIS A 11 -14.68 -3.13 11.45
N TRP A 12 -15.69 -2.31 11.13
CA TRP A 12 -16.08 -1.19 11.98
C TRP A 12 -16.54 -1.66 13.35
N GLU A 13 -17.49 -2.58 13.39
CA GLU A 13 -18.14 -3.03 14.63
C GLU A 13 -17.19 -3.73 15.61
N PHE A 14 -16.29 -4.57 15.10
CA PHE A 14 -15.44 -5.41 15.96
C PHE A 14 -14.01 -4.87 16.16
N ALA A 15 -13.59 -3.87 15.42
CA ALA A 15 -12.24 -3.30 15.56
C ALA A 15 -12.22 -1.78 15.54
N LEU A 16 -12.51 -1.18 14.38
CA LEU A 16 -12.17 0.22 14.11
C LEU A 16 -12.81 1.21 15.12
N GLN A 17 -14.07 1.00 15.51
CA GLN A 17 -14.72 1.84 16.49
C GLN A 17 -14.01 1.89 17.86
N TYR A 18 -13.34 0.82 18.25
CA TYR A 18 -12.57 0.76 19.49
C TYR A 18 -11.20 1.42 19.35
N GLU A 19 -10.60 1.29 18.15
CA GLU A 19 -9.33 1.92 17.83
C GLU A 19 -9.42 3.44 17.80
N MET A 20 -10.62 4.02 17.57
CA MET A 20 -10.84 5.46 17.56
C MET A 20 -10.33 6.15 18.82
N ARG A 21 -10.54 5.55 20.01
CA ARG A 21 -10.07 6.09 21.28
C ARG A 21 -8.55 6.29 21.34
N LEU A 22 -7.81 5.42 20.62
CA LEU A 22 -6.37 5.54 20.52
C LEU A 22 -5.99 6.55 19.43
N LEU A 23 -6.63 6.46 18.26
CA LEU A 23 -6.33 7.28 17.08
C LEU A 23 -6.61 8.76 17.31
N GLU A 24 -7.60 9.10 18.14
CA GLU A 24 -7.90 10.48 18.55
C GLU A 24 -6.78 11.19 19.31
N ARG A 25 -5.84 10.42 19.87
CA ARG A 25 -4.71 10.97 20.64
C ARG A 25 -3.54 11.44 19.77
N PHE A 26 -3.54 11.13 18.49
CA PHE A 26 -2.44 11.46 17.57
C PHE A 26 -2.82 12.61 16.63
N GLY A 27 -1.82 13.44 16.32
CA GLY A 27 -1.99 14.58 15.40
C GLY A 27 -2.27 14.17 13.95
N LEU A 28 -1.67 13.05 13.51
CA LEU A 28 -1.88 12.42 12.20
C LEU A 28 -1.94 10.91 12.35
N ASN A 29 -2.77 10.27 11.54
CA ASN A 29 -2.96 8.83 11.55
C ASN A 29 -2.63 8.19 10.19
N CYS A 30 -2.14 6.96 10.27
CA CYS A 30 -2.00 6.04 9.14
C CYS A 30 -2.77 4.77 9.48
N TYR A 31 -3.51 4.21 8.52
CA TYR A 31 -4.24 2.97 8.75
C TYR A 31 -3.82 1.86 7.80
N GLY A 32 -3.78 0.64 8.35
CA GLY A 32 -3.49 -0.58 7.63
C GLY A 32 -2.02 -0.97 7.59
N CYS A 33 -1.79 -2.21 7.20
CA CYS A 33 -0.46 -2.81 7.04
C CYS A 33 -0.43 -3.71 5.81
N CYS A 34 -0.94 -4.95 5.93
CA CYS A 34 -0.89 -5.97 4.87
C CYS A 34 -2.28 -6.37 4.37
N GLU A 35 -3.33 -5.77 4.89
CA GLU A 35 -4.70 -6.03 4.48
C GLU A 35 -5.02 -5.36 3.13
N PRO A 36 -5.84 -6.01 2.29
CA PRO A 36 -6.43 -5.37 1.13
C PRO A 36 -7.58 -4.44 1.58
N LEU A 37 -7.30 -3.15 1.72
CA LEU A 37 -8.23 -2.15 2.24
C LEU A 37 -9.02 -1.41 1.16
N HIS A 38 -8.86 -1.73 -0.12
CA HIS A 38 -9.49 -1.03 -1.23
C HIS A 38 -11.04 -0.97 -1.15
N ASN A 39 -11.67 -1.98 -0.54
CA ASN A 39 -13.13 -2.03 -0.32
C ASN A 39 -13.59 -1.47 1.03
N LYS A 40 -12.70 -0.83 1.80
CA LYS A 40 -12.98 -0.38 3.17
C LYS A 40 -12.73 1.13 3.38
N ILE A 41 -12.47 1.85 2.31
CA ILE A 41 -12.08 3.25 2.38
C ILE A 41 -13.18 4.10 3.03
N ASP A 42 -14.45 3.81 2.77
CA ASP A 42 -15.58 4.57 3.35
C ASP A 42 -15.61 4.51 4.88
N ILE A 43 -15.37 3.35 5.48
CA ILE A 43 -15.28 3.27 6.94
C ILE A 43 -14.00 3.92 7.47
N LEU A 44 -12.90 3.86 6.72
CA LEU A 44 -11.63 4.48 7.11
C LEU A 44 -11.70 6.01 7.09
N ARG A 45 -12.58 6.62 6.29
CA ARG A 45 -12.83 8.07 6.31
C ARG A 45 -13.30 8.58 7.66
N ARG A 46 -13.81 7.71 8.53
CA ARG A 46 -14.21 8.05 9.91
C ARG A 46 -13.03 8.18 10.87
N VAL A 47 -11.84 7.69 10.48
CA VAL A 47 -10.63 7.79 11.32
C VAL A 47 -10.21 9.25 11.44
N PRO A 48 -10.09 9.77 12.68
CA PRO A 48 -9.74 11.17 12.87
C PRO A 48 -8.33 11.45 12.35
N ARG A 49 -8.19 12.54 11.60
CA ARG A 49 -6.90 13.00 11.05
C ARG A 49 -6.15 11.90 10.29
N LEU A 50 -6.88 11.02 9.60
CA LEU A 50 -6.29 10.03 8.71
C LEU A 50 -5.54 10.76 7.60
N ARG A 51 -4.29 10.39 7.38
CA ARG A 51 -3.46 10.98 6.33
C ARG A 51 -3.07 9.97 5.27
N ARG A 52 -2.94 8.73 5.65
CA ARG A 52 -2.37 7.68 4.81
C ARG A 52 -3.11 6.36 4.99
N ILE A 53 -3.40 5.67 3.88
CA ILE A 53 -3.99 4.34 3.87
C ILE A 53 -3.02 3.37 3.20
N SER A 54 -2.69 2.29 3.90
CA SER A 54 -1.81 1.25 3.39
C SER A 54 -2.54 0.36 2.38
N MET A 55 -1.96 0.20 1.20
CA MET A 55 -2.47 -0.64 0.11
C MET A 55 -1.53 -1.80 -0.14
N SER A 56 -1.96 -3.00 0.26
CA SER A 56 -1.17 -4.23 0.14
C SER A 56 -0.98 -4.65 -1.33
N PRO A 57 -0.08 -5.62 -1.62
CA PRO A 57 0.08 -6.15 -2.98
C PRO A 57 -1.17 -6.84 -3.55
N PHE A 58 -2.17 -7.10 -2.71
CA PHE A 58 -3.39 -7.84 -3.05
C PHE A 58 -4.61 -6.94 -3.28
N VAL A 59 -4.42 -5.63 -3.33
CA VAL A 59 -5.50 -4.68 -3.60
C VAL A 59 -5.82 -4.61 -5.09
N ASP A 60 -7.07 -4.32 -5.41
CA ASP A 60 -7.38 -3.72 -6.70
C ASP A 60 -6.94 -2.25 -6.66
N VAL A 61 -5.88 -1.94 -7.42
CA VAL A 61 -5.27 -0.61 -7.41
C VAL A 61 -6.25 0.45 -7.92
N ALA A 62 -7.05 0.13 -8.95
CA ALA A 62 -8.00 1.07 -9.52
C ALA A 62 -9.12 1.41 -8.55
N VAL A 63 -9.67 0.39 -7.86
CA VAL A 63 -10.70 0.57 -6.82
C VAL A 63 -10.14 1.38 -5.66
N GLY A 64 -8.93 1.04 -5.19
CA GLY A 64 -8.26 1.76 -4.13
C GLY A 64 -7.98 3.22 -4.49
N ALA A 65 -7.49 3.47 -5.70
CA ALA A 65 -7.24 4.82 -6.21
C ALA A 65 -8.52 5.65 -6.28
N ALA A 66 -9.58 5.10 -6.85
CA ALA A 66 -10.88 5.78 -6.93
C ALA A 66 -11.45 6.14 -5.55
N GLY A 67 -11.32 5.24 -4.57
CA GLY A 67 -11.79 5.47 -3.21
C GLY A 67 -10.96 6.51 -2.43
N ILE A 68 -9.65 6.51 -2.61
CA ILE A 68 -8.72 7.44 -1.92
C ILE A 68 -8.77 8.85 -2.54
N GLY A 69 -8.77 8.95 -3.85
CA GLY A 69 -8.75 10.22 -4.56
C GLY A 69 -7.57 11.10 -4.12
N GLN A 70 -7.86 12.37 -3.85
CA GLN A 70 -6.89 13.37 -3.36
C GLN A 70 -6.89 13.52 -1.82
N ASP A 71 -7.77 12.79 -1.12
CA ASP A 71 -8.01 13.03 0.30
C ASP A 71 -6.91 12.43 1.18
N PHE A 72 -6.32 11.31 0.74
CA PHE A 72 -5.31 10.58 1.50
C PHE A 72 -4.11 10.22 0.64
N ILE A 73 -2.98 9.92 1.28
CA ILE A 73 -1.83 9.31 0.62
C ILE A 73 -2.14 7.84 0.35
N TYR A 74 -2.05 7.45 -0.92
CA TYR A 74 -2.06 6.05 -1.35
C TYR A 74 -0.71 5.41 -1.03
N SER A 75 -0.62 4.65 0.06
CA SER A 75 0.62 4.01 0.47
C SER A 75 0.76 2.64 -0.20
N ALA A 76 1.31 2.62 -1.41
CA ALA A 76 1.48 1.42 -2.23
C ALA A 76 2.52 0.47 -1.64
N LYS A 77 2.18 -0.81 -1.65
CA LYS A 77 3.08 -1.91 -1.24
C LYS A 77 3.26 -2.85 -2.43
N PRO A 78 4.25 -2.63 -3.30
CA PRO A 78 4.56 -3.55 -4.40
C PRO A 78 4.87 -4.95 -3.88
N ASN A 79 4.62 -5.96 -4.71
CA ASN A 79 4.87 -7.35 -4.33
C ASN A 79 6.36 -7.62 -4.16
N PRO A 80 6.85 -7.96 -2.94
CA PRO A 80 8.26 -8.20 -2.68
C PRO A 80 8.77 -9.53 -3.25
N SER A 81 7.89 -10.41 -3.73
CA SER A 81 8.28 -11.72 -4.30
C SER A 81 9.21 -11.60 -5.49
N VAL A 82 9.19 -10.47 -6.19
CA VAL A 82 10.12 -10.19 -7.30
C VAL A 82 11.59 -10.25 -6.89
N LEU A 83 11.90 -10.01 -5.60
CA LEU A 83 13.26 -10.13 -5.06
C LEU A 83 13.63 -11.56 -4.65
N ALA A 84 12.64 -12.42 -4.46
CA ALA A 84 12.81 -13.76 -3.92
C ALA A 84 12.98 -14.87 -5.01
N THR A 85 12.85 -14.52 -6.27
CA THR A 85 13.00 -15.40 -7.42
C THR A 85 14.45 -15.86 -7.60
N ASN A 86 14.67 -16.98 -8.31
CA ASN A 86 16.02 -17.51 -8.54
C ASN A 86 16.92 -16.52 -9.30
N PHE A 87 16.32 -15.78 -10.23
CA PHE A 87 17.00 -14.73 -10.99
C PHE A 87 16.29 -13.40 -10.78
N TRP A 88 17.04 -12.31 -10.78
CA TRP A 88 16.46 -10.96 -10.75
C TRP A 88 15.80 -10.63 -12.09
N HIS A 89 14.52 -10.26 -12.05
CA HIS A 89 13.70 -9.90 -13.21
C HIS A 89 13.26 -8.41 -13.12
N PRO A 90 14.09 -7.47 -13.56
CA PRO A 90 13.77 -6.04 -13.47
C PRO A 90 12.51 -5.65 -14.24
N ASP A 91 12.21 -6.34 -15.34
CA ASP A 91 11.01 -6.04 -16.15
C ASP A 91 9.71 -6.39 -15.43
N GLU A 92 9.70 -7.43 -14.59
CA GLU A 92 8.55 -7.76 -13.75
C GLU A 92 8.35 -6.71 -12.66
N ALA A 93 9.42 -6.28 -12.02
CA ALA A 93 9.37 -5.18 -11.05
C ALA A 93 8.89 -3.88 -11.70
N ARG A 94 9.38 -3.58 -12.91
CA ARG A 94 8.94 -2.42 -13.72
C ARG A 94 7.46 -2.48 -14.04
N LYS A 95 6.96 -3.63 -14.46
CA LYS A 95 5.54 -3.83 -14.77
C LYS A 95 4.65 -3.59 -13.55
N ASN A 96 5.03 -4.12 -12.40
CA ASN A 96 4.32 -3.92 -11.12
C ASN A 96 4.25 -2.44 -10.74
N LEU A 97 5.38 -1.73 -10.83
CA LEU A 97 5.45 -0.30 -10.52
C LEU A 97 4.65 0.53 -11.53
N ALA A 98 4.75 0.21 -12.81
CA ALA A 98 4.03 0.91 -13.87
C ALA A 98 2.52 0.85 -13.68
N GLU A 99 1.98 -0.31 -13.31
CA GLU A 99 0.56 -0.47 -13.01
C GLU A 99 0.10 0.43 -11.87
N ILE A 100 0.86 0.47 -10.77
CA ILE A 100 0.57 1.33 -9.62
C ILE A 100 0.59 2.80 -10.04
N LEU A 101 1.68 3.23 -10.66
CA LEU A 101 1.90 4.61 -11.05
C LEU A 101 0.87 5.12 -12.06
N ASP A 102 0.47 4.28 -13.02
CA ASP A 102 -0.54 4.65 -14.01
C ASP A 102 -1.92 4.83 -13.37
N LYS A 103 -2.35 3.88 -12.54
CA LYS A 103 -3.67 3.91 -11.88
C LYS A 103 -3.77 4.97 -10.77
N THR A 104 -2.66 5.45 -10.25
CA THR A 104 -2.61 6.48 -9.19
C THR A 104 -2.11 7.83 -9.71
N ARG A 105 -2.15 8.05 -11.02
CA ARG A 105 -1.68 9.29 -11.67
C ARG A 105 -2.38 10.53 -11.08
N GLY A 106 -1.58 11.52 -10.72
CA GLY A 106 -2.06 12.78 -10.12
C GLY A 106 -2.51 12.67 -8.67
N MET A 107 -2.31 11.55 -8.01
CA MET A 107 -2.60 11.36 -6.58
C MET A 107 -1.36 11.58 -5.71
N HIS A 108 -1.58 11.71 -4.41
CA HIS A 108 -0.50 11.62 -3.43
C HIS A 108 -0.14 10.16 -3.19
N VAL A 109 1.02 9.72 -3.64
CA VAL A 109 1.46 8.32 -3.57
C VAL A 109 2.80 8.22 -2.84
N GLU A 110 2.93 7.20 -2.01
CA GLU A 110 4.23 6.71 -1.57
C GLU A 110 4.38 5.23 -1.96
N ILE A 111 5.58 4.80 -2.23
CA ILE A 111 5.88 3.42 -2.60
C ILE A 111 6.84 2.84 -1.57
N ILE A 112 6.41 1.78 -0.89
CA ILE A 112 7.20 1.12 0.16
C ILE A 112 7.30 -0.37 -0.17
N LEU A 113 8.50 -0.82 -0.52
CA LEU A 113 8.78 -2.25 -0.63
C LEU A 113 8.98 -2.83 0.77
N LYS A 114 8.07 -3.68 1.19
CA LYS A 114 8.07 -4.29 2.54
C LYS A 114 7.86 -5.80 2.48
N ASP A 115 7.95 -6.46 3.64
CA ASP A 115 7.78 -7.90 3.80
C ASP A 115 8.79 -8.72 2.97
N ILE A 116 10.02 -8.21 2.89
CA ILE A 116 11.13 -8.85 2.18
C ILE A 116 11.69 -9.97 3.05
N HIS A 117 11.45 -11.21 2.67
CA HIS A 117 11.96 -12.38 3.40
C HIS A 117 13.34 -12.82 2.94
N THR A 118 13.62 -12.68 1.65
CA THR A 118 14.89 -13.08 1.06
C THR A 118 15.19 -12.31 -0.23
N VAL A 119 16.45 -12.08 -0.46
CA VAL A 119 17.01 -11.60 -1.73
C VAL A 119 17.94 -12.64 -2.37
N ARG A 120 17.79 -13.90 -1.97
CA ARG A 120 18.57 -15.06 -2.48
C ARG A 120 20.08 -14.89 -2.33
N GLY A 121 20.54 -14.23 -1.27
CA GLY A 121 21.95 -13.92 -1.05
C GLY A 121 22.52 -12.77 -1.90
N GLU A 122 21.67 -12.07 -2.64
CA GLU A 122 22.05 -10.98 -3.54
C GLU A 122 21.49 -9.63 -3.05
N PRO A 123 22.10 -8.96 -2.06
CA PRO A 123 21.60 -7.70 -1.51
C PRO A 123 21.53 -6.58 -2.56
N GLN A 124 22.28 -6.68 -3.65
CA GLN A 124 22.24 -5.74 -4.76
C GLN A 124 20.83 -5.58 -5.35
N ARG A 125 19.99 -6.61 -5.31
CA ARG A 125 18.59 -6.56 -5.78
C ARG A 125 17.76 -5.48 -5.11
N LEU A 126 18.04 -5.16 -3.84
CA LEU A 126 17.36 -4.07 -3.13
C LEU A 126 17.71 -2.71 -3.73
N PHE A 127 18.97 -2.50 -4.02
CA PHE A 127 19.45 -1.24 -4.62
C PHE A 127 18.97 -1.10 -6.06
N ASP A 128 18.99 -2.19 -6.82
CA ASP A 128 18.51 -2.21 -8.21
C ASP A 128 17.00 -1.93 -8.28
N TRP A 129 16.22 -2.51 -7.35
CA TRP A 129 14.80 -2.22 -7.23
C TRP A 129 14.55 -0.76 -6.86
N ALA A 130 15.26 -0.23 -5.87
CA ALA A 130 15.11 1.16 -5.42
C ALA A 130 15.45 2.14 -6.54
N LYS A 131 16.55 1.89 -7.26
CA LYS A 131 16.96 2.68 -8.42
C LYS A 131 15.89 2.66 -9.51
N LEU A 132 15.36 1.48 -9.83
CA LEU A 132 14.29 1.30 -10.80
C LEU A 132 13.03 2.10 -10.41
N ALA A 133 12.63 2.02 -9.14
CA ALA A 133 11.46 2.73 -8.63
C ALA A 133 11.64 4.26 -8.73
N MET A 134 12.80 4.78 -8.35
CA MET A 134 13.12 6.21 -8.47
C MET A 134 13.09 6.67 -9.94
N GLU A 135 13.74 5.96 -10.83
CA GLU A 135 13.73 6.27 -12.27
C GLU A 135 12.32 6.33 -12.86
N MET A 136 11.40 5.51 -12.37
CA MET A 136 10.02 5.49 -12.86
C MET A 136 9.19 6.64 -12.29
N VAL A 137 9.41 6.99 -11.02
CA VAL A 137 8.71 8.11 -10.37
C VAL A 137 9.15 9.46 -10.95
N GLU A 138 10.43 9.63 -11.24
CA GLU A 138 10.99 10.87 -11.80
C GLU A 138 10.53 11.15 -13.25
N LYS A 139 10.02 10.14 -13.96
CA LYS A 139 9.52 10.26 -15.34
C LYS A 139 8.02 10.56 -15.44
N GLN A 140 7.33 10.65 -14.30
CA GLN A 140 5.90 11.00 -14.25
C GLN A 140 5.67 12.51 -14.24
#